data_6c0946eb587d4bbfb76d335aa57d70a7
#
_entry.id   6c0946eb587d4bbfb76d335aa57d70a7
#
_cell.length_a   1.000
_cell.length_b   1.000
_cell.length_c   1.000
_cell.angle_alpha   90.00
_cell.angle_beta   90.00
_cell.angle_gamma   90.00
#
_symmetry.space_group_name_H-M   'P 1'
#
loop_
_entity.id
_entity.type
_entity.pdbx_description
1 polymer ?
#
loop_
_entity_poly.entity_id
_entity_poly.type
_entity_poly.pdbx_seq_one_letter_code
_entity_poly.pdbx_strand_id
1 'polypeptide(L)'
;QNQLLVNTTMAKAQFDRSKPHVNVGTIGHVDHGKTTLTAAITKVLAEKGLAEKRDFSSIDNAPEEKERGITINTAHVEYQTVNRHYAHVDCPGHADYVKNMVTGAAQMDGAIIVVAATDGPMPQTREHILLARQVGVPQLVVFMNKVDMVDDPELLELVEMEIRELLSFYEFDGDNI
;
A
#
# COMPACT_ATOMS: atom_id res chain seq x y z
N GLN A 1 -55.66 7.71 -5.76
CA GLN A 1 -54.55 6.90 -5.18
C GLN A 1 -53.32 7.16 -6.00
N ASN A 2 -52.51 8.13 -5.56
CA ASN A 2 -51.21 8.49 -6.16
C ASN A 2 -50.12 7.78 -5.39
N GLN A 3 -49.47 6.82 -6.02
CA GLN A 3 -48.19 6.30 -5.56
C GLN A 3 -47.09 7.21 -6.05
N LEU A 4 -46.52 7.97 -5.13
CA LEU A 4 -45.28 8.68 -5.34
C LEU A 4 -44.11 7.67 -5.37
N LEU A 5 -43.62 7.41 -6.57
CA LEU A 5 -42.31 6.78 -6.78
C LEU A 5 -41.20 7.72 -6.30
N VAL A 6 -40.65 7.45 -5.14
CA VAL A 6 -39.44 8.09 -4.69
C VAL A 6 -38.28 7.49 -5.45
N ASN A 7 -37.87 8.12 -6.53
CA ASN A 7 -36.60 7.85 -7.21
C ASN A 7 -35.46 8.35 -6.32
N THR A 8 -34.94 7.47 -5.49
CA THR A 8 -33.66 7.71 -4.80
C THR A 8 -32.53 7.43 -5.80
N THR A 9 -32.25 8.38 -6.66
CA THR A 9 -30.98 8.43 -7.39
C THR A 9 -29.87 8.59 -6.35
N MET A 10 -29.17 7.52 -6.04
CA MET A 10 -27.87 7.62 -5.39
C MET A 10 -26.97 8.44 -6.32
N ALA A 11 -26.83 9.73 -6.03
CA ALA A 11 -25.82 10.54 -6.65
C ALA A 11 -24.47 9.90 -6.31
N LYS A 12 -23.78 9.36 -7.33
CA LYS A 12 -22.38 9.04 -7.23
C LYS A 12 -21.69 10.30 -6.68
N ALA A 13 -21.04 10.17 -5.53
CA ALA A 13 -20.28 11.26 -4.95
C ALA A 13 -19.34 11.81 -6.03
N GLN A 14 -19.56 13.06 -6.40
CA GLN A 14 -18.79 13.72 -7.43
C GLN A 14 -17.38 13.86 -6.88
N PHE A 15 -16.42 13.25 -7.55
CA PHE A 15 -15.01 13.26 -7.17
C PHE A 15 -14.53 14.70 -7.08
N ASP A 16 -14.14 15.15 -5.91
CA ASP A 16 -13.57 16.50 -5.73
C ASP A 16 -12.16 16.54 -6.33
N ARG A 17 -12.05 17.13 -7.51
CA ARG A 17 -10.78 17.31 -8.23
C ARG A 17 -10.01 18.57 -7.79
N SER A 18 -10.37 19.16 -6.67
CA SER A 18 -9.70 20.36 -6.14
C SER A 18 -8.25 20.10 -5.69
N LYS A 19 -7.90 18.82 -5.41
CA LYS A 19 -6.57 18.44 -4.97
C LYS A 19 -5.85 17.60 -6.04
N PRO A 20 -4.51 17.72 -6.15
CA PRO A 20 -3.72 16.85 -7.00
C PRO A 20 -3.95 15.37 -6.63
N HIS A 21 -4.11 14.53 -7.65
CA HIS A 21 -4.32 13.09 -7.50
C HIS A 21 -3.01 12.34 -7.63
N VAL A 22 -2.77 11.36 -6.74
CA VAL A 22 -1.58 10.52 -6.72
C VAL A 22 -2.00 9.06 -6.58
N ASN A 23 -1.46 8.21 -7.44
CA ASN A 23 -1.61 6.76 -7.35
C ASN A 23 -0.42 6.17 -6.58
N VAL A 24 -0.70 5.50 -5.48
CA VAL A 24 0.30 4.84 -4.65
C VAL A 24 -0.03 3.37 -4.44
N GLY A 25 0.95 2.58 -4.09
CA GLY A 25 0.74 1.17 -3.75
C GLY A 25 1.63 0.75 -2.59
N THR A 26 1.19 -0.24 -1.83
CA THR A 26 2.02 -0.96 -0.87
C THR A 26 2.65 -2.17 -1.53
N ILE A 27 3.95 -2.31 -1.37
CA ILE A 27 4.74 -3.44 -1.87
C ILE A 27 5.60 -4.01 -0.73
N GLY A 28 6.08 -5.23 -0.88
CA GLY A 28 6.91 -5.89 0.12
C GLY A 28 6.58 -7.37 0.27
N HIS A 29 7.26 -8.03 1.19
CA HIS A 29 7.11 -9.46 1.41
C HIS A 29 5.78 -9.81 2.08
N VAL A 30 5.30 -11.04 1.88
CA VAL A 30 4.12 -11.58 2.58
C VAL A 30 4.32 -11.46 4.11
N ASP A 31 3.25 -11.24 4.84
CA ASP A 31 3.21 -11.10 6.30
C ASP A 31 4.01 -9.93 6.91
N HIS A 32 4.56 -9.04 6.10
CA HIS A 32 5.23 -7.83 6.60
C HIS A 32 4.27 -6.71 7.03
N GLY A 33 2.96 -6.84 6.74
CA GLY A 33 1.91 -5.95 7.23
C GLY A 33 1.43 -4.89 6.24
N LYS A 34 1.51 -5.15 4.93
CA LYS A 34 1.01 -4.24 3.88
C LYS A 34 -0.46 -3.89 4.04
N THR A 35 -1.33 -4.88 4.14
CA THR A 35 -2.77 -4.69 4.30
C THR A 35 -3.11 -4.06 5.65
N THR A 36 -2.40 -4.41 6.70
CA THR A 36 -2.54 -3.80 8.03
C THR A 36 -2.21 -2.31 8.01
N LEU A 37 -1.13 -1.91 7.31
CA LEU A 37 -0.76 -0.51 7.13
C LEU A 37 -1.84 0.24 6.36
N THR A 38 -2.35 -0.31 5.28
CA THR A 38 -3.43 0.29 4.48
C THR A 38 -4.68 0.51 5.32
N ALA A 39 -5.09 -0.46 6.13
CA ALA A 39 -6.20 -0.33 7.06
C ALA A 39 -5.95 0.76 8.12
N ALA A 40 -4.74 0.84 8.65
CA ALA A 40 -4.36 1.86 9.62
C ALA A 40 -4.41 3.28 9.02
N ILE A 41 -3.93 3.47 7.81
CA ILE A 41 -4.01 4.75 7.09
C ILE A 41 -5.46 5.20 6.94
N THR A 42 -6.33 4.33 6.46
CA THR A 42 -7.75 4.68 6.27
C THR A 42 -8.45 4.97 7.59
N LYS A 43 -8.12 4.25 8.66
CA LYS A 43 -8.66 4.49 10.00
C LYS A 43 -8.27 5.87 10.52
N VAL A 44 -6.99 6.21 10.49
CA VAL A 44 -6.48 7.51 10.99
C VAL A 44 -7.06 8.67 10.18
N LEU A 45 -7.15 8.53 8.87
CA LEU A 45 -7.70 9.58 8.01
C LEU A 45 -9.22 9.68 8.10
N ALA A 46 -9.93 8.57 8.35
CA ALA A 46 -11.37 8.58 8.59
C ALA A 46 -11.73 9.35 9.87
N GLU A 47 -10.93 9.24 10.92
CA GLU A 47 -11.09 10.03 12.16
C GLU A 47 -10.98 11.55 11.92
N LYS A 48 -10.28 11.94 10.86
CA LYS A 48 -10.13 13.33 10.40
C LYS A 48 -11.14 13.72 9.30
N GLY A 49 -12.08 12.84 8.95
CA GLY A 49 -13.04 13.07 7.88
C GLY A 49 -12.43 13.07 6.45
N LEU A 50 -11.24 12.49 6.29
CA LEU A 50 -10.48 12.48 5.02
C LEU A 50 -10.48 11.14 4.29
N ALA A 51 -11.14 10.14 4.84
CA ALA A 51 -11.31 8.83 4.21
C ALA A 51 -12.55 8.12 4.75
N GLU A 52 -13.02 7.10 4.02
CA GLU A 52 -13.92 6.08 4.55
C GLU A 52 -13.10 5.04 5.31
N LYS A 53 -13.51 4.73 6.54
CA LYS A 53 -12.81 3.70 7.33
C LYS A 53 -12.93 2.34 6.65
N ARG A 54 -11.80 1.68 6.47
CA ARG A 54 -11.69 0.31 5.97
C ARG A 54 -11.02 -0.56 7.03
N ASP A 55 -11.68 -1.63 7.43
CA ASP A 55 -11.08 -2.64 8.29
C ASP A 55 -10.27 -3.64 7.45
N PHE A 56 -9.30 -4.30 8.07
CA PHE A 56 -8.46 -5.32 7.42
C PHE A 56 -9.30 -6.32 6.61
N SER A 57 -10.36 -6.85 7.20
CA SER A 57 -11.26 -7.82 6.58
C SER A 57 -12.06 -7.27 5.37
N SER A 58 -12.18 -5.96 5.24
CA SER A 58 -12.86 -5.33 4.11
C SER A 58 -11.91 -5.06 2.94
N ILE A 59 -10.62 -4.99 3.21
CA ILE A 59 -9.57 -4.84 2.20
C ILE A 59 -9.18 -6.22 1.67
N ASP A 60 -9.08 -7.18 2.57
CA ASP A 60 -8.80 -8.60 2.31
C ASP A 60 -10.12 -9.33 2.04
N ASN A 61 -10.57 -9.37 0.80
CA ASN A 61 -11.92 -9.80 0.43
C ASN A 61 -12.04 -11.24 -0.09
N ALA A 62 -10.94 -11.89 -0.47
CA ALA A 62 -10.98 -13.26 -0.96
C ALA A 62 -11.15 -14.25 0.21
N PRO A 63 -11.98 -15.30 0.07
CA PRO A 63 -12.12 -16.31 1.12
C PRO A 63 -10.80 -16.98 1.51
N GLU A 64 -9.96 -17.27 0.52
CA GLU A 64 -8.65 -17.88 0.71
C GLU A 64 -7.65 -16.93 1.38
N GLU A 65 -7.74 -15.63 1.11
CA GLU A 65 -6.97 -14.60 1.78
C GLU A 65 -7.33 -14.51 3.25
N LYS A 66 -8.63 -14.57 3.58
CA LYS A 66 -9.10 -14.54 4.97
C LYS A 66 -8.64 -15.73 5.79
N GLU A 67 -8.58 -16.91 5.17
CA GLU A 67 -8.10 -18.12 5.84
C GLU A 67 -6.60 -18.10 6.09
N ARG A 68 -5.83 -17.52 5.16
CA ARG A 68 -4.35 -17.51 5.20
C ARG A 68 -3.77 -16.22 5.74
N GLY A 69 -4.57 -15.15 5.85
CA GLY A 69 -4.09 -13.81 6.21
C GLY A 69 -3.13 -13.21 5.17
N ILE A 70 -3.22 -13.65 3.91
CA ILE A 70 -2.44 -13.14 2.78
C ILE A 70 -3.36 -12.52 1.74
N THR A 71 -2.92 -11.47 1.08
CA THR A 71 -3.67 -10.78 0.03
C THR A 71 -3.34 -11.40 -1.33
N ILE A 72 -4.34 -12.01 -1.99
CA ILE A 72 -4.20 -12.62 -3.32
C ILE A 72 -4.69 -11.67 -4.42
N ASN A 73 -5.74 -10.90 -4.16
CA ASN A 73 -6.31 -9.94 -5.08
C ASN A 73 -5.94 -8.50 -4.70
N THR A 74 -5.79 -7.66 -5.72
CA THR A 74 -5.52 -6.25 -5.54
C THR A 74 -6.72 -5.53 -4.93
N ALA A 75 -6.53 -4.89 -3.79
CA ALA A 75 -7.51 -4.01 -3.19
C ALA A 75 -7.23 -2.55 -3.55
N HIS A 76 -8.29 -1.79 -3.81
CA HIS A 76 -8.23 -0.36 -4.10
C HIS A 76 -8.91 0.42 -2.98
N VAL A 77 -8.20 1.38 -2.42
CA VAL A 77 -8.68 2.24 -1.35
C VAL A 77 -8.41 3.70 -1.71
N GLU A 78 -9.34 4.59 -1.41
CA GLU A 78 -9.19 6.03 -1.63
C GLU A 78 -9.16 6.77 -0.31
N TYR A 79 -8.27 7.73 -0.20
CA TYR A 79 -8.17 8.64 0.92
C TYR A 79 -7.52 9.96 0.51
N GLN A 80 -7.58 10.94 1.38
CA GLN A 80 -6.97 12.25 1.15
C GLN A 80 -6.18 12.69 2.37
N THR A 81 -5.23 13.58 2.08
CA THR A 81 -4.60 14.47 3.05
C THR A 81 -5.10 15.90 2.83
N VAL A 82 -4.60 16.85 3.60
CA VAL A 82 -4.92 18.28 3.38
C VAL A 82 -4.54 18.73 1.97
N ASN A 83 -3.45 18.16 1.41
CA ASN A 83 -2.84 18.63 0.18
C ASN A 83 -3.14 17.76 -1.05
N ARG A 84 -3.48 16.48 -0.88
CA ARG A 84 -3.55 15.51 -1.97
C ARG A 84 -4.67 14.50 -1.79
N HIS A 85 -5.15 13.98 -2.92
CA HIS A 85 -6.02 12.82 -2.99
C HIS A 85 -5.21 11.60 -3.46
N TYR A 86 -5.40 10.46 -2.81
CA TYR A 86 -4.69 9.22 -3.10
C TYR A 86 -5.64 8.11 -3.53
N ALA A 87 -5.29 7.43 -4.61
CA ALA A 87 -5.76 6.09 -4.91
C ALA A 87 -4.67 5.11 -4.49
N HIS A 88 -4.97 4.25 -3.54
CA HIS A 88 -4.03 3.31 -2.94
C HIS A 88 -4.36 1.89 -3.37
N VAL A 89 -3.38 1.23 -3.95
CA VAL A 89 -3.44 -0.17 -4.35
C VAL A 89 -2.67 -0.99 -3.33
N ASP A 90 -3.34 -1.91 -2.64
CA ASP A 90 -2.68 -2.87 -1.78
C ASP A 90 -2.17 -4.04 -2.63
N CYS A 91 -0.86 -4.10 -2.76
CA CYS A 91 -0.17 -5.09 -3.58
C CYS A 91 0.15 -6.33 -2.74
N PRO A 92 -0.37 -7.52 -3.09
CA PRO A 92 -0.04 -8.74 -2.39
C PRO A 92 1.45 -9.10 -2.54
N GLY A 93 2.01 -9.77 -1.54
CA GLY A 93 3.36 -10.31 -1.59
C GLY A 93 3.50 -11.59 -2.44
N HIS A 94 2.56 -11.87 -3.32
CA HIS A 94 2.50 -13.10 -4.10
C HIS A 94 2.97 -12.89 -5.55
N ALA A 95 3.61 -13.92 -6.13
CA ALA A 95 4.18 -13.86 -7.49
C ALA A 95 3.15 -13.52 -8.59
N ASP A 96 1.89 -13.88 -8.41
CA ASP A 96 0.81 -13.56 -9.38
C ASP A 96 0.56 -12.06 -9.51
N TYR A 97 0.91 -11.28 -8.49
CA TYR A 97 0.79 -9.85 -8.53
C TYR A 97 1.85 -9.17 -9.40
N VAL A 98 3.02 -9.77 -9.52
CA VAL A 98 4.07 -9.35 -10.46
C VAL A 98 3.48 -9.13 -11.84
N LYS A 99 2.57 -10.01 -12.25
CA LYS A 99 1.88 -9.96 -13.53
C LYS A 99 0.98 -8.72 -13.67
N ASN A 100 0.32 -8.28 -12.59
CA ASN A 100 -0.53 -7.09 -12.59
C ASN A 100 0.30 -5.79 -12.65
N MET A 101 1.45 -5.73 -12.00
CA MET A 101 2.37 -4.58 -12.12
C MET A 101 2.94 -4.47 -13.53
N VAL A 102 3.35 -5.58 -14.14
CA VAL A 102 3.93 -5.61 -15.48
C VAL A 102 2.90 -5.25 -16.56
N THR A 103 1.63 -5.60 -16.40
CA THR A 103 0.57 -5.29 -17.37
C THR A 103 0.05 -3.86 -17.30
N GLY A 104 0.56 -3.03 -16.37
CA GLY A 104 0.17 -1.61 -16.26
C GLY A 104 -1.19 -1.40 -15.59
N ALA A 105 -1.78 -2.45 -15.00
CA ALA A 105 -3.01 -2.33 -14.23
C ALA A 105 -2.84 -1.44 -12.97
N ALA A 106 -1.61 -1.23 -12.55
CA ALA A 106 -1.25 -0.36 -11.44
C ALA A 106 -0.12 0.60 -11.87
N GLN A 107 -0.46 1.65 -12.61
CA GLN A 107 0.47 2.77 -12.77
C GLN A 107 0.55 3.52 -11.44
N MET A 108 1.69 3.43 -10.77
CA MET A 108 1.94 4.08 -9.50
C MET A 108 2.86 5.28 -9.67
N ASP A 109 2.47 6.41 -9.09
CA ASP A 109 3.31 7.60 -8.95
C ASP A 109 4.32 7.45 -7.80
N GLY A 110 4.03 6.55 -6.88
CA GLY A 110 4.89 6.19 -5.77
C GLY A 110 4.52 4.84 -5.17
N ALA A 111 5.45 4.22 -4.46
CA ALA A 111 5.20 2.98 -3.74
C ALA A 111 5.72 3.07 -2.30
N ILE A 112 4.98 2.44 -1.39
CA ILE A 112 5.36 2.27 0.01
C ILE A 112 5.90 0.86 0.17
N ILE A 113 7.18 0.73 0.45
CA ILE A 113 7.82 -0.55 0.72
C ILE A 113 7.65 -0.85 2.20
N VAL A 114 6.94 -1.93 2.52
CA VAL A 114 6.72 -2.37 3.90
C VAL A 114 7.69 -3.49 4.22
N VAL A 115 8.55 -3.26 5.22
CA VAL A 115 9.54 -4.23 5.69
C VAL A 115 9.34 -4.45 7.17
N ALA A 116 9.16 -5.72 7.59
CA ALA A 116 9.14 -6.06 9.00
C ALA A 116 10.57 -5.96 9.57
N ALA A 117 10.73 -5.20 10.64
CA ALA A 117 12.03 -5.03 11.31
C ALA A 117 12.58 -6.35 11.87
N THR A 118 11.71 -7.30 12.17
CA THR A 118 12.07 -8.64 12.65
C THR A 118 12.78 -9.49 11.61
N ASP A 119 12.50 -9.27 10.31
CA ASP A 119 12.95 -10.12 9.22
C ASP A 119 13.92 -9.41 8.28
N GLY A 120 13.83 -8.09 8.19
CA GLY A 120 14.54 -7.30 7.18
C GLY A 120 14.00 -7.53 5.77
N PRO A 121 14.75 -7.09 4.73
CA PRO A 121 14.37 -7.32 3.35
C PRO A 121 14.38 -8.82 3.01
N MET A 122 13.23 -9.31 2.53
CA MET A 122 13.02 -10.70 2.15
C MET A 122 12.97 -10.85 0.61
N PRO A 123 12.94 -12.07 0.06
CA PRO A 123 12.99 -12.27 -1.39
C PRO A 123 11.94 -11.48 -2.18
N GLN A 124 10.69 -11.42 -1.72
CA GLN A 124 9.65 -10.65 -2.40
C GLN A 124 9.85 -9.14 -2.26
N THR A 125 10.48 -8.66 -1.19
CA THR A 125 10.89 -7.25 -1.07
C THR A 125 11.83 -6.87 -2.20
N ARG A 126 12.84 -7.71 -2.45
CA ARG A 126 13.82 -7.53 -3.54
C ARG A 126 13.17 -7.55 -4.91
N GLU A 127 12.31 -8.53 -5.15
CA GLU A 127 11.56 -8.68 -6.39
C GLU A 127 10.66 -7.47 -6.67
N HIS A 128 9.96 -6.97 -5.66
CA HIS A 128 9.08 -5.79 -5.79
C HIS A 128 9.85 -4.51 -6.07
N ILE A 129 11.02 -4.32 -5.45
CA ILE A 129 11.89 -3.17 -5.74
C ILE A 129 12.42 -3.23 -7.17
N LEU A 130 12.87 -4.40 -7.62
CA LEU A 130 13.29 -4.60 -8.99
C LEU A 130 12.16 -4.27 -9.98
N LEU A 131 10.95 -4.78 -9.74
CA LEU A 131 9.78 -4.48 -10.56
C LEU A 131 9.42 -3.01 -10.58
N ALA A 132 9.42 -2.35 -9.42
CA ALA A 132 9.18 -0.93 -9.32
C ALA A 132 10.16 -0.14 -10.20
N ARG A 133 11.41 -0.56 -10.25
CA ARG A 133 12.42 0.02 -11.13
C ARG A 133 12.09 -0.23 -12.60
N GLN A 134 11.75 -1.46 -12.96
CA GLN A 134 11.46 -1.84 -14.34
C GLN A 134 10.20 -1.15 -14.92
N VAL A 135 9.17 -0.99 -14.11
CA VAL A 135 7.92 -0.30 -14.53
C VAL A 135 8.00 1.22 -14.39
N GLY A 136 9.10 1.74 -13.86
CA GLY A 136 9.36 3.18 -13.80
C GLY A 136 8.63 3.92 -12.67
N VAL A 137 8.41 3.29 -11.52
CA VAL A 137 7.87 3.98 -10.33
C VAL A 137 8.87 5.08 -9.90
N PRO A 138 8.48 6.36 -9.94
CA PRO A 138 9.45 7.45 -9.76
C PRO A 138 9.83 7.70 -8.30
N GLN A 139 8.97 7.36 -7.34
CA GLN A 139 9.18 7.67 -5.91
C GLN A 139 8.90 6.45 -5.05
N LEU A 140 9.79 6.21 -4.10
CA LEU A 140 9.63 5.17 -3.08
C LEU A 140 9.68 5.79 -1.68
N VAL A 141 8.92 5.20 -0.77
CA VAL A 141 8.96 5.44 0.67
C VAL A 141 9.08 4.11 1.37
N VAL A 142 9.87 4.03 2.40
CA VAL A 142 10.00 2.81 3.21
C VAL A 142 9.26 2.96 4.53
N PHE A 143 8.46 1.97 4.85
CA PHE A 143 7.81 1.84 6.15
C PHE A 143 8.38 0.61 6.87
N MET A 144 9.19 0.84 7.90
CA MET A 144 9.71 -0.22 8.76
C MET A 144 8.64 -0.57 9.80
N ASN A 145 8.06 -1.76 9.67
CA ASN A 145 6.97 -2.25 10.50
C ASN A 145 7.47 -3.19 11.60
N LYS A 146 6.62 -3.47 12.59
CA LYS A 146 6.88 -4.39 13.70
C LYS A 146 8.11 -4.01 14.55
N VAL A 147 8.43 -2.73 14.64
CA VAL A 147 9.58 -2.24 15.43
C VAL A 147 9.42 -2.50 16.92
N ASP A 148 8.18 -2.59 17.39
CA ASP A 148 7.81 -2.97 18.76
C ASP A 148 8.21 -4.40 19.15
N MET A 149 8.50 -5.26 18.17
CA MET A 149 8.96 -6.63 18.36
C MET A 149 10.50 -6.75 18.41
N VAL A 150 11.23 -5.66 18.24
CA VAL A 150 12.70 -5.62 18.23
C VAL A 150 13.19 -4.81 19.42
N ASP A 151 13.83 -5.51 20.37
CA ASP A 151 14.31 -4.89 21.61
C ASP A 151 15.65 -4.16 21.43
N ASP A 152 16.45 -4.58 20.45
CA ASP A 152 17.77 -4.02 20.20
C ASP A 152 17.76 -2.94 19.11
N PRO A 153 18.03 -1.66 19.46
CA PRO A 153 18.07 -0.57 18.47
C PRO A 153 19.12 -0.78 17.37
N GLU A 154 20.20 -1.50 17.64
CA GLU A 154 21.24 -1.77 16.62
C GLU A 154 20.69 -2.66 15.49
N LEU A 155 19.72 -3.53 15.76
CA LEU A 155 19.05 -4.34 14.74
C LEU A 155 18.18 -3.48 13.81
N LEU A 156 17.56 -2.44 14.35
CA LEU A 156 16.79 -1.50 13.53
C LEU A 156 17.67 -0.71 12.57
N GLU A 157 18.83 -0.25 13.05
CA GLU A 157 19.83 0.43 12.23
C GLU A 157 20.38 -0.49 11.14
N LEU A 158 20.62 -1.76 11.47
CA LEU A 158 21.09 -2.75 10.51
C LEU A 158 20.06 -3.00 9.39
N VAL A 159 18.78 -3.15 9.74
CA VAL A 159 17.70 -3.33 8.77
C VAL A 159 17.56 -2.09 7.89
N GLU A 160 17.65 -0.90 8.45
CA GLU A 160 17.63 0.35 7.67
C GLU A 160 18.78 0.38 6.67
N MET A 161 19.98 0.04 7.10
CA MET A 161 21.17 -0.01 6.22
C MET A 161 20.99 -1.02 5.09
N GLU A 162 20.52 -2.22 5.38
CA GLU A 162 20.24 -3.25 4.37
C GLU A 162 19.22 -2.77 3.32
N ILE A 163 18.17 -2.07 3.75
CA ILE A 163 17.15 -1.54 2.83
C ILE A 163 17.76 -0.45 1.95
N ARG A 164 18.54 0.46 2.51
CA ARG A 164 19.20 1.53 1.75
C ARG A 164 20.19 0.99 0.71
N GLU A 165 20.98 0.00 1.08
CA GLU A 165 21.89 -0.69 0.16
C GLU A 165 21.13 -1.39 -0.96
N LEU A 166 20.02 -2.05 -0.64
CA LEU A 166 19.18 -2.73 -1.60
C LEU A 166 18.54 -1.75 -2.60
N LEU A 167 18.05 -0.61 -2.12
CA LEU A 167 17.50 0.44 -2.97
C LEU A 167 18.56 1.00 -3.92
N SER A 168 19.74 1.28 -3.40
CA SER A 168 20.87 1.77 -4.19
C SER A 168 21.34 0.75 -5.22
N PHE A 169 21.32 -0.54 -4.88
CA PHE A 169 21.63 -1.63 -5.80
C PHE A 169 20.69 -1.66 -7.02
N TYR A 170 19.41 -1.35 -6.82
CA TYR A 170 18.42 -1.23 -7.89
C TYR A 170 18.29 0.18 -8.46
N GLU A 171 19.30 1.02 -8.27
CA GLU A 171 19.40 2.36 -8.86
C GLU A 171 18.32 3.36 -8.40
N PHE A 172 17.81 3.18 -7.18
CA PHE A 172 17.07 4.23 -6.46
C PHE A 172 18.05 5.03 -5.58
N ASP A 173 17.63 6.22 -5.20
CA ASP A 173 18.42 7.07 -4.28
C ASP A 173 18.26 6.61 -2.83
N GLY A 174 18.87 5.46 -2.50
CA GLY A 174 18.75 4.82 -1.20
C GLY A 174 19.23 5.65 -0.02
N ASP A 175 20.08 6.64 -0.26
CA ASP A 175 20.61 7.52 0.80
C ASP A 175 19.59 8.59 1.21
N ASN A 176 18.69 8.98 0.31
CA ASN A 176 17.74 10.07 0.52
C ASN A 176 16.27 9.64 0.62
N ILE A 177 16.00 8.34 0.50
CA ILE A 177 14.65 7.78 0.68
C ILE A 177 14.35 7.64 2.18
#